data_7a5f63027b7209b7fd7fa5295acbbe52
#
_entry.id   7a5f63027b7209b7fd7fa5295acbbe52
#
_cell.length_a   1.000
_cell.length_b   1.000
_cell.length_c   1.000
_cell.angle_alpha   90.00
_cell.angle_beta   90.00
_cell.angle_gamma   90.00
#
_symmetry.space_group_name_H-M   'P 1'
#
loop_
_entity.id
_entity.type
_entity.pdbx_description
1 polymer ?
#
loop_
_entity_poly.entity_id
_entity_poly.type
_entity_poly.pdbx_seq_one_letter_code
_entity_poly.pdbx_strand_id
1 'polypeptide(L)'
;MDVVRHGISSQALDAMLRSIGLSQAELAQALDIPERTLARRKREGVLSREESAKLLRLARVVARAAEVFDGLDPALAWLKTATSALDGATPLSLVDTDIGADSVMDTLGRIEHGVFA
;
A
#
# COMPACT_ATOMS: atom_id res chain seq x y z
N MET A 1 -19.19 -3.96 0.32
CA MET A 1 -18.27 -3.68 1.42
C MET A 1 -18.46 -2.26 1.93
N ASP A 2 -18.96 -2.14 3.13
CA ASP A 2 -19.36 -0.83 3.66
C ASP A 2 -18.19 0.11 3.95
N VAL A 3 -17.02 -0.45 4.24
CA VAL A 3 -15.81 0.33 4.53
C VAL A 3 -15.50 1.31 3.39
N VAL A 4 -15.58 0.86 2.14
CA VAL A 4 -15.32 1.71 0.98
C VAL A 4 -16.44 2.75 0.80
N ARG A 5 -17.69 2.39 1.12
CA ARG A 5 -18.84 3.28 0.96
C ARG A 5 -18.87 4.41 1.96
N HIS A 6 -18.51 4.10 3.22
CA HIS A 6 -18.69 5.03 4.33
C HIS A 6 -17.40 5.63 4.86
N GLY A 7 -16.26 5.18 4.29
CA GLY A 7 -14.95 5.59 4.75
C GLY A 7 -14.41 4.65 5.82
N ILE A 8 -13.14 4.84 6.16
CA ILE A 8 -12.43 4.06 7.16
C ILE A 8 -12.19 4.94 8.38
N SER A 9 -12.47 4.42 9.58
CA SER A 9 -12.29 5.16 10.82
C SER A 9 -10.79 5.41 11.10
N SER A 10 -10.49 6.41 11.91
CA SER A 10 -9.11 6.69 12.31
C SER A 10 -8.50 5.53 13.09
N GLN A 11 -9.32 4.78 13.84
CA GLN A 11 -8.84 3.59 14.54
C GLN A 11 -8.35 2.52 13.58
N ALA A 12 -9.09 2.29 12.49
CA ALA A 12 -8.69 1.35 11.45
C ALA A 12 -7.41 1.84 10.75
N LEU A 13 -7.32 3.15 10.50
CA LEU A 13 -6.13 3.75 9.91
C LEU A 13 -4.90 3.56 10.81
N ASP A 14 -5.02 3.84 12.09
CA ASP A 14 -3.93 3.65 13.05
C ASP A 14 -3.51 2.18 13.15
N ALA A 15 -4.47 1.27 13.16
CA ALA A 15 -4.19 -0.16 13.18
C ALA A 15 -3.42 -0.58 11.92
N MET A 16 -3.83 -0.07 10.77
CA MET A 16 -3.16 -0.35 9.49
C MET A 16 -1.73 0.18 9.50
N LEU A 17 -1.51 1.41 9.98
CA LEU A 17 -0.19 2.01 10.10
C LEU A 17 0.75 1.15 10.94
N ARG A 18 0.26 0.68 12.10
CA ARG A 18 1.06 -0.17 12.97
C ARG A 18 1.35 -1.54 12.34
N SER A 19 0.37 -2.08 11.61
CA SER A 19 0.50 -3.41 11.00
C SER A 19 1.42 -3.40 9.79
N ILE A 20 1.32 -2.34 8.97
CA ILE A 20 2.07 -2.26 7.71
C ILE A 20 3.53 -1.84 7.95
N GLY A 21 3.83 -1.13 9.03
CA GLY A 21 5.19 -0.69 9.32
C GLY A 21 5.68 0.45 8.42
N LEU A 22 4.76 1.21 7.84
CA LEU A 22 5.09 2.40 7.06
C LEU A 22 5.02 3.63 7.96
N SER A 23 5.91 4.59 7.71
CA SER A 23 5.82 5.89 8.35
C SER A 23 4.61 6.65 7.80
N GLN A 24 4.20 7.72 8.51
CA GLN A 24 3.11 8.56 8.02
C GLN A 24 3.43 9.18 6.67
N ALA A 25 4.67 9.61 6.46
CA ALA A 25 5.11 10.16 5.18
C ALA A 25 5.07 9.12 4.06
N GLU A 26 5.54 7.90 4.34
CA GLU A 26 5.49 6.81 3.37
C GLU A 26 4.05 6.44 3.02
N LEU A 27 3.17 6.40 4.02
CA LEU A 27 1.76 6.09 3.80
C LEU A 27 1.10 7.17 2.96
N ALA A 28 1.34 8.44 3.28
CA ALA A 28 0.75 9.56 2.53
C ALA A 28 1.16 9.50 1.06
N GLN A 29 2.43 9.22 0.79
CA GLN A 29 2.92 9.10 -0.57
C GLN A 29 2.29 7.91 -1.30
N ALA A 30 2.21 6.76 -0.64
CA ALA A 30 1.62 5.55 -1.24
C ALA A 30 0.12 5.72 -1.52
N LEU A 31 -0.58 6.51 -0.72
CA LEU A 31 -1.99 6.78 -0.90
C LEU A 31 -2.27 7.95 -1.85
N ASP A 32 -1.23 8.67 -2.27
CA ASP A 32 -1.38 9.91 -3.04
C ASP A 32 -2.28 10.90 -2.31
N ILE A 33 -1.98 11.12 -1.04
CA ILE A 33 -2.68 12.07 -0.15
C ILE A 33 -1.61 12.95 0.48
N PRO A 34 -1.78 14.28 0.50
CA PRO A 34 -0.84 15.15 1.20
C PRO A 34 -0.71 14.72 2.67
N GLU A 35 0.49 14.75 3.19
CA GLU A 35 0.74 14.32 4.57
C GLU A 35 -0.11 15.13 5.56
N ARG A 36 -0.29 16.43 5.28
CA ARG A 36 -1.15 17.29 6.10
C ARG A 36 -2.60 16.79 6.12
N THR A 37 -3.10 16.36 4.95
CA THR A 37 -4.46 15.83 4.84
C THR A 37 -4.58 14.52 5.60
N LEU A 38 -3.59 13.64 5.51
CA LEU A 38 -3.60 12.39 6.26
C LEU A 38 -3.62 12.65 7.76
N ALA A 39 -2.79 13.58 8.24
CA ALA A 39 -2.77 13.97 9.66
C ALA A 39 -4.13 14.50 10.11
N ARG A 40 -4.77 15.34 9.27
CA ARG A 40 -6.09 15.86 9.56
C ARG A 40 -7.14 14.75 9.65
N ARG A 41 -7.10 13.78 8.72
CA ARG A 41 -8.04 12.64 8.74
C ARG A 41 -7.89 11.82 10.00
N LYS A 42 -6.66 11.66 10.48
CA LYS A 42 -6.42 10.95 11.74
C LYS A 42 -7.08 11.67 12.91
N ARG A 43 -7.05 13.01 12.91
CA ARG A 43 -7.72 13.81 13.96
C ARG A 43 -9.24 13.80 13.82
N GLU A 44 -9.75 13.85 12.59
CA GLU A 44 -11.19 13.88 12.32
C GLU A 44 -11.87 12.53 12.54
N GLY A 45 -11.13 11.46 12.44
CA GLY A 45 -11.63 10.14 12.77
C GLY A 45 -12.09 9.30 11.60
N VAL A 46 -12.07 9.82 10.36
CA VAL A 46 -12.56 9.06 9.21
C VAL A 46 -11.92 9.54 7.91
N LEU A 47 -11.64 8.59 7.02
CA LEU A 47 -11.22 8.86 5.65
C LEU A 47 -12.43 9.00 4.75
N SER A 48 -12.30 9.76 3.66
CA SER A 48 -13.33 9.81 2.64
C SER A 48 -13.43 8.46 1.93
N ARG A 49 -14.51 8.27 1.16
CA ARG A 49 -14.69 7.03 0.40
C ARG A 49 -13.55 6.82 -0.60
N GLU A 50 -13.12 7.87 -1.28
CA GLU A 50 -12.01 7.80 -2.22
C GLU A 50 -10.69 7.46 -1.52
N GLU A 51 -10.42 8.11 -0.40
CA GLU A 51 -9.21 7.84 0.40
C GLU A 51 -9.22 6.42 0.94
N SER A 52 -10.38 5.93 1.35
CA SER A 52 -10.55 4.55 1.82
C SER A 52 -10.24 3.54 0.71
N ALA A 53 -10.68 3.82 -0.51
CA ALA A 53 -10.38 2.95 -1.65
C ALA A 53 -8.87 2.87 -1.91
N LYS A 54 -8.18 3.99 -1.80
CA LYS A 54 -6.72 4.04 -1.93
C LYS A 54 -6.03 3.21 -0.86
N LEU A 55 -6.50 3.31 0.38
CA LEU A 55 -5.94 2.53 1.49
C LEU A 55 -6.15 1.04 1.28
N LEU A 56 -7.33 0.63 0.80
CA LEU A 56 -7.61 -0.77 0.51
C LEU A 56 -6.72 -1.29 -0.63
N ARG A 57 -6.45 -0.47 -1.63
CA ARG A 57 -5.54 -0.83 -2.71
C ARG A 57 -4.13 -1.12 -2.17
N LEU A 58 -3.62 -0.23 -1.33
CA LEU A 58 -2.32 -0.44 -0.68
C LEU A 58 -2.34 -1.71 0.17
N ALA A 59 -3.38 -1.91 0.95
CA ALA A 59 -3.49 -3.09 1.81
C ALA A 59 -3.45 -4.39 1.02
N ARG A 60 -4.10 -4.43 -0.15
CA ARG A 60 -4.07 -5.62 -1.03
C ARG A 60 -2.66 -5.91 -1.53
N VAL A 61 -1.93 -4.87 -1.93
CA VAL A 61 -0.55 -5.04 -2.41
C VAL A 61 0.34 -5.56 -1.29
N VAL A 62 0.23 -4.97 -0.09
CA VAL A 62 1.03 -5.40 1.06
C VAL A 62 0.71 -6.85 1.44
N ALA A 63 -0.57 -7.20 1.47
CA ALA A 63 -1.00 -8.56 1.80
C ALA A 63 -0.47 -9.57 0.78
N ARG A 64 -0.55 -9.24 -0.51
CA ARG A 64 -0.05 -10.10 -1.57
C ARG A 64 1.47 -10.28 -1.47
N ALA A 65 2.19 -9.20 -1.22
CA ALA A 65 3.63 -9.26 -1.04
C ALA A 65 3.99 -10.14 0.16
N ALA A 66 3.25 -10.03 1.26
CA ALA A 66 3.49 -10.86 2.44
C ALA A 66 3.28 -12.35 2.14
N GLU A 67 2.30 -12.69 1.30
CA GLU A 67 2.12 -14.08 0.85
C GLU A 67 3.31 -14.57 0.03
N VAL A 68 3.76 -13.75 -0.93
CA VAL A 68 4.83 -14.12 -1.85
C VAL A 68 6.17 -14.29 -1.11
N PHE A 69 6.46 -13.43 -0.16
CA PHE A 69 7.73 -13.44 0.56
C PHE A 69 7.66 -14.14 1.92
N ASP A 70 6.52 -14.72 2.24
CA ASP A 70 6.29 -15.47 3.47
C ASP A 70 6.58 -14.64 4.73
N GLY A 71 6.05 -13.43 4.75
CA GLY A 71 6.16 -12.56 5.91
C GLY A 71 6.07 -11.08 5.56
N LEU A 72 5.68 -10.29 6.54
CA LEU A 72 5.53 -8.84 6.36
C LEU A 72 6.87 -8.13 6.21
N ASP A 73 7.86 -8.49 7.05
CA ASP A 73 9.17 -7.82 7.02
C ASP A 73 9.86 -7.94 5.66
N PRO A 74 10.01 -9.16 5.08
CA PRO A 74 10.62 -9.25 3.74
C PRO A 74 9.74 -8.60 2.67
N ALA A 75 8.41 -8.62 2.82
CA ALA A 75 7.52 -7.96 1.89
C ALA A 75 7.76 -6.45 1.87
N LEU A 76 7.85 -5.83 3.05
CA LEU A 76 8.10 -4.40 3.15
C LEU A 76 9.50 -4.04 2.63
N ALA A 77 10.48 -4.87 2.89
CA ALA A 77 11.83 -4.67 2.37
C ALA A 77 11.80 -4.62 0.83
N TRP A 78 11.09 -5.56 0.20
CA TRP A 78 10.94 -5.59 -1.25
C TRP A 78 10.17 -4.36 -1.76
N LEU A 79 9.08 -4.00 -1.12
CA LEU A 79 8.26 -2.84 -1.52
C LEU A 79 9.05 -1.54 -1.48
N LYS A 80 10.03 -1.42 -0.59
CA LYS A 80 10.81 -0.21 -0.40
C LYS A 80 12.13 -0.21 -1.18
N THR A 81 12.41 -1.26 -1.95
CA THR A 81 13.68 -1.41 -2.67
C THR A 81 13.44 -1.27 -4.17
N ALA A 82 14.27 -0.46 -4.83
CA ALA A 82 14.21 -0.32 -6.28
C ALA A 82 14.46 -1.67 -6.95
N THR A 83 13.70 -1.98 -7.99
CA THR A 83 13.83 -3.25 -8.69
C THR A 83 13.84 -3.04 -10.20
N SER A 84 14.70 -3.78 -10.90
CA SER A 84 14.80 -3.71 -12.35
C SER A 84 13.52 -4.19 -13.03
N ALA A 85 12.76 -5.07 -12.39
CA ALA A 85 11.47 -5.54 -12.92
C ALA A 85 10.47 -4.40 -13.10
N LEU A 86 10.66 -3.28 -12.40
CA LEU A 86 9.81 -2.10 -12.47
C LEU A 86 10.63 -0.88 -12.92
N ASP A 87 11.57 -1.09 -13.82
CA ASP A 87 12.41 -0.05 -14.42
C ASP A 87 13.17 0.79 -13.39
N GLY A 88 13.59 0.16 -12.29
CA GLY A 88 14.35 0.82 -11.24
C GLY A 88 13.50 1.57 -10.22
N ALA A 89 12.18 1.52 -10.32
CA ALA A 89 11.30 2.12 -9.31
C ALA A 89 11.14 1.19 -8.12
N THR A 90 10.84 1.79 -6.95
CA THR A 90 10.40 0.99 -5.82
C THR A 90 8.94 0.60 -6.05
N PRO A 91 8.55 -0.64 -5.74
CA PRO A 91 7.14 -1.02 -5.89
C PRO A 91 6.19 -0.08 -5.13
N LEU A 92 6.59 0.35 -3.94
CA LEU A 92 5.76 1.24 -3.12
C LEU A 92 5.47 2.57 -3.81
N SER A 93 6.40 3.10 -4.61
CA SER A 93 6.21 4.36 -5.33
C SER A 93 5.17 4.27 -6.45
N LEU A 94 4.77 3.07 -6.85
CA LEU A 94 3.85 2.85 -7.97
C LEU A 94 2.42 2.57 -7.53
N VAL A 95 2.18 2.31 -6.24
CA VAL A 95 0.83 1.92 -5.77
C VAL A 95 -0.12 3.09 -5.61
N ASP A 96 0.32 4.30 -5.90
CA ASP A 96 -0.51 5.50 -5.86
C ASP A 96 -1.52 5.58 -7.02
N THR A 97 -1.36 4.72 -8.03
CA THR A 97 -2.31 4.60 -9.15
C THR A 97 -2.74 3.16 -9.33
N ASP A 98 -3.90 2.96 -9.97
CA ASP A 98 -4.39 1.61 -10.28
C ASP A 98 -3.44 0.87 -11.22
N ILE A 99 -2.96 1.55 -12.26
CA ILE A 99 -2.05 0.95 -13.23
C ILE A 99 -0.74 0.53 -12.56
N GLY A 100 -0.20 1.40 -11.70
CA GLY A 100 1.02 1.09 -10.96
C GLY A 100 0.84 -0.07 -10.01
N ALA A 101 -0.27 -0.09 -9.28
CA ALA A 101 -0.58 -1.20 -8.38
C ALA A 101 -0.71 -2.51 -9.15
N ASP A 102 -1.36 -2.50 -10.32
CA ASP A 102 -1.48 -3.69 -11.15
C ASP A 102 -0.11 -4.19 -11.61
N SER A 103 0.80 -3.30 -11.98
CA SER A 103 2.17 -3.67 -12.34
C SER A 103 2.89 -4.35 -11.18
N VAL A 104 2.71 -3.84 -9.97
CA VAL A 104 3.30 -4.45 -8.76
C VAL A 104 2.71 -5.83 -8.51
N MET A 105 1.39 -5.97 -8.64
CA MET A 105 0.72 -7.27 -8.46
C MET A 105 1.19 -8.29 -9.49
N ASP A 106 1.33 -7.89 -10.74
CA ASP A 106 1.85 -8.76 -11.81
C ASP A 106 3.27 -9.21 -11.49
N THR A 107 4.12 -8.28 -11.03
CA THR A 107 5.49 -8.59 -10.65
C THR A 107 5.54 -9.61 -9.52
N LEU A 108 4.69 -9.42 -8.50
CA LEU A 108 4.58 -10.37 -7.39
C LEU A 108 4.16 -11.76 -7.88
N GLY A 109 3.21 -11.82 -8.82
CA GLY A 109 2.78 -13.08 -9.40
C GLY A 109 3.92 -13.80 -10.13
N ARG A 110 4.74 -13.06 -10.87
CA ARG A 110 5.90 -13.62 -11.57
C ARG A 110 6.94 -14.14 -10.58
N ILE A 111 7.21 -13.41 -9.52
CA ILE A 111 8.14 -13.85 -8.48
C ILE A 111 7.65 -15.15 -7.86
N GLU A 112 6.37 -15.21 -7.51
CA GLU A 112 5.77 -16.39 -6.91
C GLU A 112 5.87 -17.62 -7.81
N HIS A 113 5.67 -17.44 -9.10
CA HIS A 113 5.73 -18.54 -10.07
C HIS A 113 7.12 -18.80 -10.61
N GLY A 114 8.13 -18.06 -10.16
CA GLY A 114 9.52 -18.31 -10.56
C GLY A 114 9.81 -17.99 -12.02
N VAL A 115 9.07 -17.05 -12.64
CA VAL A 115 9.26 -16.69 -14.04
C VAL A 115 10.25 -15.54 -14.25
N PHE A 116 10.90 -15.10 -13.20
CA PHE A 116 12.00 -14.16 -13.32
C PHE A 116 13.27 -14.91 -13.61
N ALA A 117 13.87 -14.54 -14.69
CA ALA A 117 15.18 -15.04 -15.02
C ALA A 117 16.23 -14.17 -14.35
#